data_c95cb781a76e5ff5f5e806850c233079
#
_entry.id   c95cb781a76e5ff5f5e806850c233079
#
_cell.length_a   1.000
_cell.length_b   1.000
_cell.length_c   1.000
_cell.angle_alpha   90.00
_cell.angle_beta   90.00
_cell.angle_gamma   90.00
#
_symmetry.space_group_name_H-M   'P 1'
#
loop_
_entity.id
_entity.type
_entity.pdbx_description
1 polymer ?
#
loop_
_entity_poly.entity_id
_entity_poly.type
_entity_poly.pdbx_seq_one_letter_code
_entity_poly.pdbx_strand_id
1 'polypeptide(L)'
;MTQRVRIQIRLPEVHWSGDVSRSLPSIVLRIEETMSLGKGRGTATLSANEDVEMALEAHHGIDEVRSLGNQRFSVDIASGGGGFIRPVLDVGVVPRSPFEVHDGWVDWTFVCTPEQARDLLSALSKENIPYRLTSTRNSGTTLLTSRQRQIFDAAVREGYYDVPRRTSLSKLATALDMAKSTLSAMLQRIESRVMHDMAEEIRRKSP
;
A
#
# COMPACT_ATOMS: atom_id res chain seq x y z
N MET A 1 0.13 -20.47 4.15
CA MET A 1 1.02 -19.30 4.37
C MET A 1 0.59 -18.21 3.40
N THR A 2 0.59 -16.92 3.81
CA THR A 2 0.28 -15.80 2.92
C THR A 2 1.55 -15.11 2.47
N GLN A 3 1.48 -14.44 1.34
CA GLN A 3 2.55 -13.62 0.79
C GLN A 3 2.04 -12.21 0.47
N ARG A 4 2.96 -11.23 0.48
CA ARG A 4 2.71 -9.89 -0.01
C ARG A 4 3.17 -9.83 -1.46
N VAL A 5 2.25 -9.54 -2.35
CA VAL A 5 2.49 -9.41 -3.79
C VAL A 5 2.27 -7.96 -4.16
N ARG A 6 3.28 -7.33 -4.78
CA ARG A 6 3.17 -6.01 -5.37
C ARG A 6 3.19 -6.13 -6.88
N ILE A 7 2.20 -5.55 -7.52
CA ILE A 7 1.98 -5.65 -8.95
C ILE A 7 1.51 -4.31 -9.51
N GLN A 8 2.08 -3.92 -10.62
CA GLN A 8 1.56 -2.81 -11.43
C GLN A 8 0.67 -3.39 -12.52
N ILE A 9 -0.51 -2.80 -12.68
CA ILE A 9 -1.51 -3.24 -13.65
C ILE A 9 -1.89 -2.05 -14.51
N ARG A 10 -1.91 -2.24 -15.84
CA ARG A 10 -2.39 -1.20 -16.76
C ARG A 10 -3.90 -1.11 -16.67
N LEU A 11 -4.40 0.05 -16.25
CA LEU A 11 -5.84 0.30 -16.23
C LEU A 11 -6.37 0.43 -17.64
N PRO A 12 -7.56 -0.13 -17.94
CA PRO A 12 -8.16 -0.01 -19.28
C PRO A 12 -8.43 1.44 -19.63
N GLU A 13 -8.58 1.69 -20.91
CA GLU A 13 -9.16 2.93 -21.39
C GLU A 13 -10.59 3.06 -20.82
N VAL A 14 -11.03 4.26 -20.58
CA VAL A 14 -12.29 4.62 -19.89
C VAL A 14 -12.31 4.44 -18.37
N HIS A 15 -11.25 3.90 -17.75
CA HIS A 15 -11.14 3.87 -16.30
C HIS A 15 -10.73 5.27 -15.79
N TRP A 16 -11.59 5.90 -15.00
CA TRP A 16 -11.43 7.30 -14.59
C TRP A 16 -10.01 7.66 -14.09
N SER A 17 -9.46 6.91 -13.15
CA SER A 17 -8.13 7.22 -12.61
C SER A 17 -7.01 6.91 -13.59
N GLY A 18 -7.19 5.90 -14.44
CA GLY A 18 -6.26 5.59 -15.52
C GLY A 18 -6.20 6.70 -16.54
N ASP A 19 -7.34 7.20 -16.99
CA ASP A 19 -7.42 8.25 -18.01
C ASP A 19 -6.93 9.59 -17.49
N VAL A 20 -7.34 10.01 -16.28
CA VAL A 20 -6.84 11.22 -15.64
C VAL A 20 -5.31 11.18 -15.50
N SER A 21 -4.75 10.07 -15.02
CA SER A 21 -3.30 9.95 -14.88
C SER A 21 -2.53 9.85 -16.22
N ARG A 22 -3.18 9.40 -17.30
CA ARG A 22 -2.59 9.42 -18.66
C ARG A 22 -2.61 10.81 -19.29
N SER A 23 -3.67 11.58 -19.03
CA SER A 23 -3.79 12.96 -19.55
C SER A 23 -2.79 13.92 -18.91
N LEU A 24 -2.30 13.60 -17.72
CA LEU A 24 -1.40 14.41 -16.91
C LEU A 24 -0.21 13.56 -16.42
N PRO A 25 0.82 13.32 -17.26
CA PRO A 25 1.89 12.35 -16.99
C PRO A 25 2.77 12.63 -15.77
N SER A 26 2.83 13.89 -15.29
CA SER A 26 3.55 14.26 -14.06
C SER A 26 2.78 13.93 -12.77
N ILE A 27 1.48 13.59 -12.90
CA ILE A 27 0.59 13.42 -11.77
C ILE A 27 0.64 12.01 -11.22
N VAL A 28 0.70 11.94 -9.90
CA VAL A 28 0.46 10.74 -9.12
C VAL A 28 -0.86 10.90 -8.37
N LEU A 29 -1.85 10.10 -8.74
CA LEU A 29 -3.10 9.99 -7.99
C LEU A 29 -2.91 8.97 -6.88
N ARG A 30 -3.05 9.40 -5.64
CA ARG A 30 -3.02 8.52 -4.48
C ARG A 30 -4.45 8.24 -4.04
N ILE A 31 -4.90 7.05 -4.27
CA ILE A 31 -6.23 6.59 -3.86
C ILE A 31 -6.16 6.14 -2.40
N GLU A 32 -6.81 6.89 -1.53
CA GLU A 32 -6.80 6.66 -0.08
C GLU A 32 -7.84 5.63 0.31
N GLU A 33 -9.05 5.78 -0.22
CA GLU A 33 -10.18 4.89 0.06
C GLU A 33 -11.02 4.67 -1.19
N THR A 34 -11.62 3.52 -1.30
CA THR A 34 -12.60 3.22 -2.36
C THR A 34 -13.74 2.38 -1.81
N MET A 35 -14.95 2.64 -2.31
CA MET A 35 -16.12 1.82 -2.04
C MET A 35 -16.90 1.56 -3.31
N SER A 36 -17.15 0.29 -3.59
CA SER A 36 -18.04 -0.10 -4.69
C SER A 36 -19.52 0.00 -4.23
N LEU A 37 -20.33 0.70 -5.00
CA LEU A 37 -21.76 0.85 -4.76
C LEU A 37 -22.60 -0.10 -5.65
N GLY A 38 -21.95 -1.01 -6.36
CA GLY A 38 -22.59 -1.93 -7.28
C GLY A 38 -22.91 -1.32 -8.65
N LYS A 39 -23.22 -2.18 -9.62
CA LYS A 39 -23.51 -1.80 -11.02
C LYS A 39 -22.45 -0.91 -11.69
N GLY A 40 -21.18 -1.12 -11.33
CA GLY A 40 -20.06 -0.34 -11.86
C GLY A 40 -19.95 1.09 -11.31
N ARG A 41 -20.75 1.44 -10.29
CA ARG A 41 -20.67 2.70 -9.55
C ARG A 41 -19.81 2.55 -8.31
N GLY A 42 -19.24 3.63 -7.84
CA GLY A 42 -18.43 3.65 -6.64
C GLY A 42 -18.16 5.06 -6.14
N THR A 43 -17.41 5.15 -5.06
CA THR A 43 -16.85 6.40 -4.58
C THR A 43 -15.41 6.19 -4.21
N ALA A 44 -14.60 7.22 -4.32
CA ALA A 44 -13.19 7.19 -3.92
C ALA A 44 -12.77 8.52 -3.28
N THR A 45 -11.88 8.42 -2.29
CA THR A 45 -11.15 9.57 -1.77
C THR A 45 -9.72 9.46 -2.28
N LEU A 46 -9.20 10.56 -2.80
CA LEU A 46 -7.86 10.63 -3.35
C LEU A 46 -7.13 11.91 -2.98
N SER A 47 -5.82 11.88 -3.05
CA SER A 47 -4.96 13.06 -3.09
C SER A 47 -4.07 13.01 -4.33
N ALA A 48 -3.58 14.17 -4.76
CA ALA A 48 -2.67 14.30 -5.89
C ALA A 48 -1.50 15.22 -5.54
N ASN A 49 -0.39 15.09 -6.26
CA ASN A 49 0.78 15.95 -6.07
C ASN A 49 0.65 17.32 -6.76
N GLU A 50 -0.32 17.47 -7.65
CA GLU A 50 -0.65 18.71 -8.37
C GLU A 50 -2.16 18.85 -8.47
N ASP A 51 -2.66 19.98 -8.99
CA ASP A 51 -4.08 20.21 -9.17
C ASP A 51 -4.65 19.35 -10.30
N VAL A 52 -5.67 18.57 -9.97
CA VAL A 52 -6.35 17.63 -10.87
C VAL A 52 -7.85 17.87 -10.96
N GLU A 53 -8.38 18.91 -10.31
CA GLU A 53 -9.82 19.14 -10.17
C GLU A 53 -10.50 19.21 -11.53
N MET A 54 -9.99 20.04 -12.43
CA MET A 54 -10.53 20.17 -13.80
C MET A 54 -10.51 18.86 -14.59
N ALA A 55 -9.45 18.05 -14.42
CA ALA A 55 -9.33 16.78 -15.14
C ALA A 55 -10.29 15.72 -14.59
N LEU A 56 -10.55 15.75 -13.27
CA LEU A 56 -11.54 14.89 -12.63
C LEU A 56 -12.95 15.29 -13.07
N GLU A 57 -13.30 16.58 -13.03
CA GLU A 57 -14.61 17.11 -13.42
C GLU A 57 -14.94 16.87 -14.91
N ALA A 58 -13.94 16.95 -15.78
CA ALA A 58 -14.10 16.72 -17.21
C ALA A 58 -14.27 15.24 -17.59
N HIS A 59 -14.02 14.31 -16.68
CA HIS A 59 -14.01 12.88 -17.00
C HIS A 59 -15.44 12.29 -16.95
N HIS A 60 -15.90 11.75 -18.08
CA HIS A 60 -17.25 11.19 -18.23
C HIS A 60 -17.58 10.01 -17.29
N GLY A 61 -16.58 9.37 -16.72
CA GLY A 61 -16.71 8.28 -15.72
C GLY A 61 -16.85 8.77 -14.28
N ILE A 62 -16.96 10.09 -14.05
CA ILE A 62 -17.14 10.72 -12.74
C ILE A 62 -18.44 11.50 -12.76
N ASP A 63 -19.34 11.23 -11.81
CA ASP A 63 -20.61 11.93 -11.66
C ASP A 63 -20.47 13.22 -10.86
N GLU A 64 -19.61 13.23 -9.85
CA GLU A 64 -19.41 14.38 -8.96
C GLU A 64 -17.98 14.40 -8.40
N VAL A 65 -17.40 15.60 -8.29
CA VAL A 65 -16.12 15.88 -7.64
C VAL A 65 -16.36 16.85 -6.50
N ARG A 66 -15.81 16.54 -5.32
CA ARG A 66 -15.86 17.41 -4.15
C ARG A 66 -14.44 17.65 -3.65
N SER A 67 -14.00 18.89 -3.65
CA SER A 67 -12.72 19.28 -3.06
C SER A 67 -12.77 19.19 -1.54
N LEU A 68 -11.78 18.50 -0.96
CA LEU A 68 -11.61 18.36 0.49
C LEU A 68 -10.50 19.27 1.03
N GLY A 69 -9.92 20.12 0.15
CA GLY A 69 -8.75 20.94 0.46
C GLY A 69 -7.43 20.18 0.39
N ASN A 70 -6.31 20.91 0.32
CA ASN A 70 -4.96 20.35 0.26
C ASN A 70 -4.77 19.29 -0.85
N GLN A 71 -5.29 19.55 -2.05
CA GLN A 71 -5.24 18.64 -3.21
C GLN A 71 -5.85 17.25 -2.91
N ARG A 72 -6.83 17.19 -2.02
CA ARG A 72 -7.62 15.99 -1.74
C ARG A 72 -9.03 16.18 -2.30
N PHE A 73 -9.54 15.09 -2.86
CA PHE A 73 -10.84 15.07 -3.53
C PHE A 73 -11.63 13.83 -3.13
N SER A 74 -12.95 13.97 -3.09
CA SER A 74 -13.88 12.85 -3.09
C SER A 74 -14.58 12.82 -4.45
N VAL A 75 -14.62 11.65 -5.08
CA VAL A 75 -15.25 11.47 -6.39
C VAL A 75 -16.33 10.40 -6.33
N ASP A 76 -17.45 10.68 -6.96
CA ASP A 76 -18.50 9.69 -7.20
C ASP A 76 -18.34 9.16 -8.62
N ILE A 77 -18.13 7.84 -8.73
CA ILE A 77 -17.79 7.16 -9.98
C ILE A 77 -19.07 6.70 -10.66
N ALA A 78 -19.26 7.15 -11.88
CA ALA A 78 -20.38 6.79 -12.74
C ALA A 78 -20.41 5.30 -13.09
N SER A 79 -21.56 4.81 -13.52
CA SER A 79 -21.66 3.43 -14.01
C SER A 79 -20.75 3.21 -15.23
N GLY A 80 -19.80 2.29 -15.10
CA GLY A 80 -18.79 2.01 -16.13
C GLY A 80 -17.48 2.76 -15.99
N GLY A 81 -17.41 3.81 -15.14
CA GLY A 81 -16.16 4.58 -14.93
C GLY A 81 -15.07 3.84 -14.15
N GLY A 82 -15.41 2.78 -13.41
CA GLY A 82 -14.49 2.05 -12.52
C GLY A 82 -14.44 0.53 -12.73
N GLY A 83 -14.85 0.01 -13.87
CA GLY A 83 -15.15 -1.41 -14.10
C GLY A 83 -14.03 -2.45 -14.08
N PHE A 84 -12.81 -2.09 -13.66
CA PHE A 84 -11.63 -2.97 -13.77
C PHE A 84 -11.44 -4.00 -12.64
N ILE A 85 -12.32 -4.07 -11.70
CA ILE A 85 -12.13 -4.91 -10.48
C ILE A 85 -12.39 -6.40 -10.70
N ARG A 86 -12.92 -6.82 -11.86
CA ARG A 86 -13.43 -8.19 -12.08
C ARG A 86 -12.41 -9.30 -11.83
N PRO A 87 -11.18 -9.29 -12.39
CA PRO A 87 -10.19 -10.33 -12.12
C PRO A 87 -9.78 -10.41 -10.64
N VAL A 88 -9.80 -9.29 -9.94
CA VAL A 88 -9.48 -9.20 -8.52
C VAL A 88 -10.60 -9.80 -7.66
N LEU A 89 -11.86 -9.50 -8.01
CA LEU A 89 -13.04 -10.05 -7.33
C LEU A 89 -13.18 -11.55 -7.56
N ASP A 90 -12.97 -12.04 -8.79
CA ASP A 90 -13.11 -13.45 -9.15
C ASP A 90 -12.12 -14.32 -8.38
N VAL A 91 -10.94 -13.81 -8.06
CA VAL A 91 -9.92 -14.49 -7.26
C VAL A 91 -10.14 -14.31 -5.75
N GLY A 92 -10.98 -13.35 -5.36
CA GLY A 92 -11.26 -13.06 -3.94
C GLY A 92 -10.08 -12.41 -3.20
N VAL A 93 -9.29 -11.59 -3.90
CA VAL A 93 -8.21 -10.81 -3.29
C VAL A 93 -8.58 -9.33 -3.23
N VAL A 94 -8.10 -8.60 -2.22
CA VAL A 94 -8.39 -7.18 -2.03
C VAL A 94 -7.08 -6.39 -2.05
N PRO A 95 -6.96 -5.38 -2.93
CA PRO A 95 -5.80 -4.50 -2.91
C PRO A 95 -5.78 -3.68 -1.63
N ARG A 96 -4.60 -3.45 -1.09
CA ARG A 96 -4.42 -2.60 0.09
C ARG A 96 -4.43 -1.14 -0.30
N SER A 97 -5.26 -0.37 0.39
CA SER A 97 -5.20 1.09 0.38
C SER A 97 -4.19 1.61 1.42
N PRO A 98 -3.58 2.80 1.21
CA PRO A 98 -3.64 3.57 -0.02
C PRO A 98 -2.80 2.94 -1.14
N PHE A 99 -3.11 3.27 -2.41
CA PHE A 99 -2.35 2.87 -3.58
C PHE A 99 -2.26 4.02 -4.58
N GLU A 100 -1.32 3.93 -5.51
CA GLU A 100 -1.03 5.00 -6.46
C GLU A 100 -1.40 4.62 -7.88
N VAL A 101 -1.82 5.63 -8.65
CA VAL A 101 -2.06 5.53 -10.10
C VAL A 101 -1.23 6.60 -10.79
N HIS A 102 -0.41 6.19 -11.75
CA HIS A 102 0.46 7.05 -12.52
C HIS A 102 0.56 6.56 -13.97
N ASP A 103 0.44 7.45 -14.93
CA ASP A 103 0.50 7.12 -16.37
C ASP A 103 -0.36 5.90 -16.76
N GLY A 104 -1.56 5.78 -16.17
CA GLY A 104 -2.48 4.68 -16.41
C GLY A 104 -2.07 3.34 -15.79
N TRP A 105 -1.05 3.31 -14.94
CA TRP A 105 -0.66 2.13 -14.17
C TRP A 105 -1.07 2.29 -12.72
N VAL A 106 -1.79 1.31 -12.18
CA VAL A 106 -2.08 1.20 -10.74
C VAL A 106 -1.04 0.31 -10.07
N ASP A 107 -0.51 0.75 -8.93
CA ASP A 107 0.44 -0.01 -8.11
C ASP A 107 -0.31 -0.64 -6.92
N TRP A 108 -0.70 -1.88 -7.07
CA TRP A 108 -1.43 -2.61 -6.04
C TRP A 108 -0.55 -3.55 -5.23
N THR A 109 -0.83 -3.58 -3.93
CA THR A 109 -0.27 -4.56 -3.01
C THR A 109 -1.38 -5.47 -2.48
N PHE A 110 -1.20 -6.78 -2.61
CA PHE A 110 -2.09 -7.80 -2.08
C PHE A 110 -1.41 -8.58 -0.96
N VAL A 111 -2.22 -9.06 0.00
CA VAL A 111 -1.81 -10.11 0.93
C VAL A 111 -2.69 -11.32 0.63
N CYS A 112 -2.11 -12.33 0.04
CA CYS A 112 -2.82 -13.48 -0.51
C CYS A 112 -1.99 -14.77 -0.39
N THR A 113 -2.61 -15.91 -0.65
CA THR A 113 -1.87 -17.18 -0.73
C THR A 113 -1.10 -17.25 -2.06
N PRO A 114 -0.06 -18.11 -2.17
CA PRO A 114 0.63 -18.34 -3.43
C PRO A 114 -0.29 -18.83 -4.56
N GLU A 115 -1.37 -19.52 -4.22
CA GLU A 115 -2.38 -19.97 -5.15
C GLU A 115 -3.20 -18.79 -5.68
N GLN A 116 -3.76 -17.98 -4.80
CA GLN A 116 -4.46 -16.75 -5.19
C GLN A 116 -3.60 -15.80 -6.04
N ALA A 117 -2.30 -15.69 -5.74
CA ALA A 117 -1.41 -14.88 -6.56
C ALA A 117 -1.28 -15.43 -7.99
N ARG A 118 -1.14 -16.75 -8.14
CA ARG A 118 -1.10 -17.39 -9.47
C ARG A 118 -2.40 -17.22 -10.23
N ASP A 119 -3.53 -17.39 -9.53
CA ASP A 119 -4.86 -17.25 -10.12
C ASP A 119 -5.10 -15.81 -10.60
N LEU A 120 -4.67 -14.81 -9.82
CA LEU A 120 -4.73 -13.40 -10.23
C LEU A 120 -3.91 -13.13 -11.49
N LEU A 121 -2.65 -13.60 -11.55
CA LEU A 121 -1.81 -13.42 -12.72
C LEU A 121 -2.39 -14.15 -13.94
N SER A 122 -2.95 -15.33 -13.73
CA SER A 122 -3.64 -16.10 -14.79
C SER A 122 -4.89 -15.39 -15.30
N ALA A 123 -5.71 -14.82 -14.40
CA ALA A 123 -6.91 -14.05 -14.76
C ALA A 123 -6.55 -12.80 -15.58
N LEU A 124 -5.55 -12.03 -15.13
CA LEU A 124 -5.06 -10.87 -15.86
C LEU A 124 -4.55 -11.24 -17.26
N SER A 125 -3.79 -12.35 -17.36
CA SER A 125 -3.28 -12.83 -18.66
C SER A 125 -4.39 -13.27 -19.59
N LYS A 126 -5.43 -13.96 -19.09
CA LYS A 126 -6.60 -14.42 -19.89
C LYS A 126 -7.39 -13.25 -20.47
N GLU A 127 -7.49 -12.15 -19.73
CA GLU A 127 -8.19 -10.94 -20.17
C GLU A 127 -7.26 -9.99 -20.96
N ASN A 128 -6.03 -10.41 -21.28
CA ASN A 128 -5.02 -9.60 -21.96
C ASN A 128 -4.72 -8.26 -21.26
N ILE A 129 -4.81 -8.24 -19.93
CA ILE A 129 -4.52 -7.04 -19.14
C ILE A 129 -3.02 -6.96 -18.88
N PRO A 130 -2.31 -5.92 -19.32
CA PRO A 130 -0.88 -5.79 -19.08
C PRO A 130 -0.59 -5.60 -17.60
N TYR A 131 0.38 -6.35 -17.08
CA TYR A 131 0.84 -6.22 -15.70
C TYR A 131 2.36 -6.40 -15.58
N ARG A 132 2.92 -5.91 -14.47
CA ARG A 132 4.32 -6.06 -14.08
C ARG A 132 4.39 -6.51 -12.63
N LEU A 133 4.89 -7.71 -12.38
CA LEU A 133 5.13 -8.19 -11.02
C LEU A 133 6.38 -7.48 -10.46
N THR A 134 6.18 -6.61 -9.48
CA THR A 134 7.25 -5.78 -8.92
C THR A 134 7.97 -6.48 -7.77
N SER A 135 7.22 -7.17 -6.90
CA SER A 135 7.82 -7.95 -5.82
C SER A 135 6.86 -9.00 -5.29
N THR A 136 7.45 -10.11 -4.81
CA THR A 136 6.74 -11.13 -4.02
C THR A 136 7.57 -11.40 -2.77
N ARG A 137 6.96 -11.23 -1.60
CA ARG A 137 7.59 -11.51 -0.31
C ARG A 137 6.65 -12.38 0.52
N ASN A 138 7.17 -13.44 1.12
CA ASN A 138 6.36 -14.25 2.03
C ASN A 138 5.87 -13.40 3.20
N SER A 139 4.56 -13.25 3.35
CA SER A 139 3.94 -12.57 4.51
C SER A 139 4.12 -13.33 5.82
N GLY A 140 4.60 -14.58 5.74
CA GLY A 140 4.97 -15.39 6.90
C GLY A 140 6.34 -15.05 7.49
N THR A 141 7.14 -14.22 6.84
CA THR A 141 8.24 -13.54 7.54
C THR A 141 7.61 -12.40 8.34
N THR A 142 7.18 -12.69 9.57
CA THR A 142 7.00 -11.66 10.58
C THR A 142 8.20 -10.72 10.46
N LEU A 143 7.96 -9.40 10.39
CA LEU A 143 9.04 -8.39 10.30
C LEU A 143 10.18 -8.71 11.25
N LEU A 144 9.82 -9.26 12.41
CA LEU A 144 10.71 -9.73 13.47
C LEU A 144 10.41 -11.20 13.78
N THR A 145 11.45 -12.01 13.99
CA THR A 145 11.28 -13.36 14.58
C THR A 145 10.67 -13.24 15.99
N SER A 146 10.10 -14.32 16.52
CA SER A 146 9.51 -14.30 17.88
C SER A 146 10.48 -13.76 18.94
N ARG A 147 11.76 -14.15 18.88
CA ARG A 147 12.79 -13.65 19.78
C ARG A 147 13.10 -12.16 19.56
N GLN A 148 13.19 -11.72 18.31
CA GLN A 148 13.39 -10.31 18.00
C GLN A 148 12.20 -9.45 18.44
N ARG A 149 10.97 -9.96 18.29
CA ARG A 149 9.77 -9.29 18.77
C ARG A 149 9.78 -9.12 20.28
N GLN A 150 10.10 -10.18 21.03
CA GLN A 150 10.23 -10.10 22.50
C GLN A 150 11.23 -9.02 22.94
N ILE A 151 12.38 -8.96 22.29
CA ILE A 151 13.41 -7.96 22.59
C ILE A 151 12.93 -6.54 22.22
N PHE A 152 12.29 -6.38 21.07
CA PHE A 152 11.73 -5.12 20.64
C PHE A 152 10.65 -4.61 21.61
N ASP A 153 9.69 -5.47 21.94
CA ASP A 153 8.59 -5.13 22.87
C ASP A 153 9.14 -4.76 24.26
N ALA A 154 10.16 -5.47 24.74
CA ALA A 154 10.84 -5.12 25.99
C ALA A 154 11.56 -3.76 25.89
N ALA A 155 12.28 -3.49 24.80
CA ALA A 155 12.99 -2.22 24.61
C ALA A 155 12.02 -1.03 24.56
N VAL A 156 10.87 -1.18 23.90
CA VAL A 156 9.83 -0.15 23.85
C VAL A 156 9.21 0.05 25.22
N ARG A 157 8.77 -1.01 25.88
CA ARG A 157 8.14 -0.94 27.20
C ARG A 157 9.02 -0.32 28.27
N GLU A 158 10.30 -0.68 28.30
CA GLU A 158 11.28 -0.17 29.26
C GLU A 158 11.77 1.26 28.90
N GLY A 159 11.32 1.81 27.78
CA GLY A 159 11.65 3.16 27.33
C GLY A 159 13.10 3.32 26.83
N TYR A 160 13.64 2.29 26.22
CA TYR A 160 14.98 2.37 25.59
C TYR A 160 15.00 3.34 24.42
N TYR A 161 13.87 3.50 23.73
CA TYR A 161 13.70 4.42 22.59
C TYR A 161 13.09 5.78 22.97
N ASP A 162 12.79 6.00 24.24
CA ASP A 162 12.22 7.27 24.69
C ASP A 162 13.28 8.40 24.65
N VAL A 163 12.79 9.64 24.59
CA VAL A 163 13.61 10.84 24.68
C VAL A 163 13.10 11.71 25.84
N PRO A 164 13.82 11.81 26.96
CA PRO A 164 15.07 11.11 27.32
C PRO A 164 14.83 9.60 27.58
N ARG A 165 15.87 8.79 27.36
CA ARG A 165 15.79 7.34 27.61
C ARG A 165 15.49 7.04 29.07
N ARG A 166 14.53 6.16 29.34
CA ARG A 166 14.21 5.69 30.70
C ARG A 166 15.08 4.51 31.15
N THR A 167 15.63 3.75 30.20
CA THR A 167 16.55 2.64 30.51
C THR A 167 17.82 2.69 29.67
N SER A 168 18.90 2.05 30.14
CA SER A 168 20.14 1.90 29.40
C SER A 168 20.26 0.51 28.76
N LEU A 169 21.11 0.39 27.73
CA LEU A 169 21.40 -0.90 27.10
C LEU A 169 21.86 -1.97 28.14
N SER A 170 22.65 -1.55 29.13
CA SER A 170 23.14 -2.47 30.18
C SER A 170 22.02 -2.96 31.09
N LYS A 171 21.10 -2.07 31.53
CA LYS A 171 19.94 -2.46 32.32
C LYS A 171 18.99 -3.38 31.54
N LEU A 172 18.75 -3.06 30.28
CA LEU A 172 17.91 -3.88 29.41
C LEU A 172 18.53 -5.26 29.15
N ALA A 173 19.85 -5.34 28.98
CA ALA A 173 20.58 -6.58 28.81
C ALA A 173 20.44 -7.49 30.05
N THR A 174 20.61 -6.91 31.24
CA THR A 174 20.40 -7.62 32.52
C THR A 174 18.94 -8.13 32.64
N ALA A 175 17.95 -7.28 32.31
CA ALA A 175 16.52 -7.66 32.40
C ALA A 175 16.13 -8.78 31.42
N LEU A 176 16.85 -8.90 30.30
CA LEU A 176 16.62 -9.93 29.29
C LEU A 176 17.54 -11.15 29.41
N ASP A 177 18.38 -11.18 30.45
CA ASP A 177 19.39 -12.22 30.70
C ASP A 177 20.28 -12.43 29.46
N MET A 178 20.83 -11.33 28.93
CA MET A 178 21.64 -11.32 27.72
C MET A 178 22.95 -10.57 27.91
N ALA A 179 23.99 -10.99 27.18
CA ALA A 179 25.19 -10.19 27.08
C ALA A 179 24.90 -8.86 26.35
N LYS A 180 25.45 -7.75 26.84
CA LYS A 180 25.26 -6.40 26.29
C LYS A 180 25.60 -6.32 24.79
N SER A 181 26.68 -6.97 24.37
CA SER A 181 27.11 -7.01 22.96
C SER A 181 26.10 -7.75 22.08
N THR A 182 25.57 -8.87 22.57
CA THR A 182 24.54 -9.65 21.88
C THR A 182 23.26 -8.85 21.72
N LEU A 183 22.79 -8.20 22.80
CA LEU A 183 21.60 -7.35 22.75
C LEU A 183 21.79 -6.18 21.77
N SER A 184 22.96 -5.51 21.81
CA SER A 184 23.27 -4.42 20.87
C SER A 184 23.16 -4.85 19.42
N ALA A 185 23.80 -5.97 19.07
CA ALA A 185 23.75 -6.50 17.71
C ALA A 185 22.33 -6.93 17.28
N MET A 186 21.53 -7.44 18.21
CA MET A 186 20.14 -7.80 17.92
C MET A 186 19.26 -6.56 17.74
N LEU A 187 19.41 -5.54 18.57
CA LEU A 187 18.67 -4.27 18.43
C LEU A 187 19.00 -3.61 17.09
N GLN A 188 20.28 -3.53 16.70
CA GLN A 188 20.66 -3.00 15.38
C GLN A 188 20.00 -3.73 14.22
N ARG A 189 19.91 -5.08 14.27
CA ARG A 189 19.20 -5.86 13.24
C ARG A 189 17.72 -5.62 13.24
N ILE A 190 17.10 -5.48 14.41
CA ILE A 190 15.68 -5.14 14.56
C ILE A 190 15.42 -3.75 14.01
N GLU A 191 16.18 -2.76 14.44
CA GLU A 191 16.09 -1.37 14.00
C GLU A 191 16.22 -1.26 12.47
N SER A 192 17.24 -1.91 11.89
CA SER A 192 17.44 -1.94 10.45
C SER A 192 16.20 -2.48 9.71
N ARG A 193 15.61 -3.58 10.18
CA ARG A 193 14.40 -4.16 9.55
C ARG A 193 13.19 -3.26 9.67
N VAL A 194 12.95 -2.72 10.87
CA VAL A 194 11.81 -1.82 11.14
C VAL A 194 11.96 -0.54 10.33
N MET A 195 13.15 0.05 10.29
CA MET A 195 13.40 1.29 9.53
C MET A 195 13.26 1.10 8.03
N HIS A 196 13.72 -0.03 7.47
CA HIS A 196 13.52 -0.32 6.04
C HIS A 196 12.04 -0.52 5.71
N ASP A 197 11.28 -1.24 6.53
CA ASP A 197 9.84 -1.45 6.31
C ASP A 197 9.07 -0.13 6.44
N MET A 198 9.39 0.69 7.45
CA MET A 198 8.81 2.01 7.65
C MET A 198 9.20 3.00 6.54
N ALA A 199 10.44 2.98 6.06
CA ALA A 199 10.87 3.82 4.96
C ALA A 199 10.11 3.53 3.66
N GLU A 200 9.82 2.25 3.39
CA GLU A 200 8.94 1.88 2.27
C GLU A 200 7.51 2.40 2.50
N GLU A 201 7.01 2.34 3.73
CA GLU A 201 5.68 2.83 4.07
C GLU A 201 5.58 4.36 4.02
N ILE A 202 6.62 5.07 4.50
CA ILE A 202 6.70 6.54 4.41
C ILE A 202 6.74 6.98 2.96
N ARG A 203 7.59 6.36 2.11
CA ARG A 203 7.65 6.69 0.69
C ARG A 203 6.30 6.50 -0.03
N ARG A 204 5.48 5.56 0.45
CA ARG A 204 4.12 5.38 -0.04
C ARG A 204 3.15 6.45 0.48
N LYS A 205 3.45 7.06 1.62
CA LYS A 205 2.60 8.05 2.29
C LYS A 205 3.03 9.50 2.03
N SER A 206 4.20 9.69 1.46
CA SER A 206 4.64 11.03 1.05
C SER A 206 4.15 11.32 -0.36
N PRO A 207 3.55 12.50 -0.60
CA PRO A 207 3.15 12.94 -1.93
C PRO A 207 4.34 13.10 -2.84
#